data_f5ea74e7d364a9438a0d47341281e61a
#
_entry.id   f5ea74e7d364a9438a0d47341281e61a
#
_cell.length_a   1.000
_cell.length_b   1.000
_cell.length_c   1.000
_cell.angle_alpha   90.00
_cell.angle_beta   90.00
_cell.angle_gamma   90.00
#
_symmetry.space_group_name_H-M   'P 1'
#
loop_
_entity.id
_entity.type
_entity.pdbx_description
1 polymer ?
#
loop_
_entity_poly.entity_id
_entity_poly.type
_entity_poly.pdbx_seq_one_letter_code
_entity_poly.pdbx_strand_id
1 'polypeptide(L)' 'MKTTLDDVIDFCLYMIDKITEIRDKTTDEIVKIKAKTKINTYTTMLQYILDDN' A
#
# COMPACT_ATOMS: atom_id res chain seq x y z
N MET A 1 -14.00 -18.83 2.00
CA MET A 1 -14.35 -17.59 1.29
C MET A 1 -13.27 -17.27 0.28
N LYS A 2 -13.66 -16.96 -0.96
CA LYS A 2 -12.67 -16.65 -2.01
C LYS A 2 -12.35 -15.15 -1.98
N THR A 3 -11.06 -14.84 -2.01
CA THR A 3 -10.61 -13.47 -2.18
C THR A 3 -10.79 -13.07 -3.63
N THR A 4 -11.51 -11.98 -3.88
CA THR A 4 -11.70 -11.47 -5.23
C THR A 4 -10.63 -10.44 -5.56
N LEU A 5 -10.52 -10.09 -6.84
CA LEU A 5 -9.60 -9.04 -7.28
C LEU A 5 -9.96 -7.70 -6.63
N ASP A 6 -11.25 -7.42 -6.50
CA ASP A 6 -11.70 -6.20 -5.81
C ASP A 6 -11.26 -6.17 -4.35
N ASP A 7 -11.28 -7.31 -3.66
CA ASP A 7 -10.81 -7.41 -2.28
C ASP A 7 -9.31 -7.09 -2.19
N VAL A 8 -8.52 -7.53 -3.16
CA VAL A 8 -7.08 -7.25 -3.20
C VAL A 8 -6.84 -5.75 -3.41
N ILE A 9 -7.58 -5.15 -4.32
CA ILE A 9 -7.48 -3.71 -4.58
C ILE A 9 -7.84 -2.92 -3.31
N ASP A 10 -8.94 -3.26 -2.67
CA ASP A 10 -9.39 -2.60 -1.45
C ASP A 10 -8.35 -2.75 -0.34
N PHE A 11 -7.76 -3.92 -0.20
CA PHE A 11 -6.71 -4.16 0.79
C PHE A 11 -5.49 -3.28 0.53
N CYS A 12 -5.04 -3.20 -0.72
CA CYS A 12 -3.90 -2.36 -1.08
C CYS A 12 -4.16 -0.89 -0.77
N LEU A 13 -5.35 -0.39 -1.12
CA LEU A 13 -5.72 1.00 -0.84
C LEU A 13 -5.78 1.26 0.67
N TYR A 14 -6.34 0.33 1.43
CA TYR A 14 -6.38 0.43 2.88
C TYR A 14 -4.98 0.51 3.48
N MET A 15 -4.08 -0.37 3.03
CA MET A 15 -2.72 -0.41 3.55
C MET A 15 -1.93 0.84 3.18
N ILE A 16 -2.10 1.34 1.96
CA ILE A 16 -1.46 2.59 1.54
C ILE A 16 -1.90 3.74 2.45
N ASP A 17 -3.19 3.84 2.73
CA ASP A 17 -3.74 4.88 3.60
C ASP A 17 -3.15 4.78 5.02
N LYS A 18 -3.14 3.59 5.60
CA LYS A 18 -2.61 3.36 6.96
C LYS A 18 -1.12 3.65 7.05
N ILE A 19 -0.36 3.20 6.08
CA ILE A 19 1.10 3.39 6.08
C ILE A 19 1.45 4.86 5.82
N THR A 20 0.65 5.55 4.99
CA THR A 20 0.81 6.99 4.78
C THR A 20 0.62 7.77 6.08
N GLU A 21 -0.38 7.40 6.88
CA GLU A 21 -0.58 8.00 8.21
C GLU A 21 0.65 7.81 9.09
N ILE A 22 1.19 6.61 9.13
CA ILE A 22 2.39 6.31 9.93
C ILE A 22 3.57 7.17 9.47
N ARG A 23 3.79 7.24 8.15
CA ARG A 23 4.85 8.05 7.56
C ARG A 23 4.74 9.52 7.97
N ASP A 24 3.53 10.05 7.93
CA ASP A 24 3.29 11.47 8.18
C ASP A 24 3.40 11.83 9.67
N LYS A 25 3.13 10.87 10.55
CA LYS A 25 3.14 11.10 12.01
C LYS A 25 4.46 10.77 12.67
N THR A 26 5.28 9.91 12.08
CA THR A 26 6.53 9.48 12.70
C THR A 26 7.62 10.52 12.55
N THR A 27 8.48 10.63 13.56
CA THR A 27 9.72 11.42 13.48
C THR A 27 10.94 10.54 13.23
N ASP A 28 10.76 9.22 13.23
CA ASP A 28 11.83 8.25 13.02
C ASP A 28 12.10 8.06 11.53
N GLU A 29 13.32 8.43 11.10
CA GLU A 29 13.70 8.35 9.68
C GLU A 29 13.67 6.91 9.14
N ILE A 30 14.02 5.93 9.97
CA ILE A 30 13.99 4.53 9.54
C ILE A 30 12.55 4.10 9.29
N VAL A 31 11.61 4.50 10.15
CA VAL A 31 10.18 4.20 9.96
C VAL A 31 9.66 4.88 8.70
N LYS A 32 10.06 6.11 8.42
CA LYS A 32 9.68 6.82 7.19
C LYS A 32 10.15 6.08 5.94
N ILE A 33 11.40 5.61 5.93
CA ILE A 33 11.97 4.88 4.80
C ILE A 33 11.22 3.56 4.59
N LYS A 34 10.97 2.82 5.66
CA LYS A 34 10.21 1.56 5.58
C LYS A 34 8.79 1.79 5.08
N ALA A 35 8.14 2.82 5.57
CA ALA A 35 6.79 3.17 5.13
C ALA A 35 6.76 3.52 3.64
N LYS A 36 7.70 4.33 3.18
CA LYS A 36 7.80 4.70 1.77
C LYS A 36 7.98 3.46 0.88
N THR A 37 8.84 2.54 1.29
CA THR A 37 9.08 1.29 0.55
C THR A 37 7.81 0.46 0.45
N LYS A 38 7.07 0.31 1.55
CA LYS A 38 5.81 -0.44 1.56
C LYS A 38 4.75 0.21 0.68
N ILE A 39 4.63 1.54 0.73
CA ILE A 39 3.69 2.28 -0.12
C ILE A 39 4.02 2.02 -1.59
N ASN A 40 5.30 2.08 -1.97
CA ASN A 40 5.71 1.81 -3.34
C ASN A 40 5.36 0.38 -3.77
N THR A 41 5.54 -0.60 -2.87
CA THR A 41 5.20 -2.00 -3.15
C THR A 41 3.71 -2.15 -3.43
N TYR A 42 2.86 -1.61 -2.57
CA TYR A 42 1.41 -1.70 -2.77
C TYR A 42 0.95 -0.94 -4.01
N THR A 43 1.54 0.22 -4.28
CA THR A 43 1.25 1.01 -5.48
C THR A 43 1.61 0.23 -6.74
N THR A 44 2.76 -0.43 -6.75
CA THR A 44 3.20 -1.26 -7.87
C THR A 44 2.25 -2.43 -8.08
N MET A 45 1.82 -3.08 -7.00
CA MET A 45 0.83 -4.16 -7.09
C MET A 45 -0.47 -3.68 -7.72
N LEU A 46 -0.96 -2.51 -7.31
CA LEU A 46 -2.17 -1.93 -7.90
C LEU A 46 -2.00 -1.65 -9.38
N GLN A 47 -0.85 -1.11 -9.79
CA GLN A 47 -0.57 -0.86 -11.19
C GLN A 47 -0.61 -2.14 -12.01
N TYR A 48 -0.02 -3.21 -11.50
CA TYR A 48 -0.06 -4.51 -12.16
C TYR A 48 -1.50 -5.01 -12.34
N ILE A 49 -2.30 -4.91 -11.29
CA ILE A 49 -3.69 -5.37 -11.32
C ILE A 49 -4.51 -4.57 -12.32
N LEU A 50 -4.35 -3.25 -12.33
CA LEU A 50 -5.14 -2.36 -13.17
C LEU A 50 -4.69 -2.37 -14.63
N ASP A 51 -3.40 -2.53 -14.88
CA ASP A 51 -2.85 -2.54 -16.22
C ASP A 51 -3.08 -3.87 -16.95
N ASP A 52 -3.31 -4.93 -16.19
CA ASP A 52 -3.47 -6.28 -16.74
C ASP A 52 -4.88 -6.52 -17.31
N ASN A 53 -5.70 -5.51 -17.29
CA ASN A 53 -7.03 -5.59 -17.89
C ASN A 53 -7.00 -5.07 -19.34
#